data_4d37a193201aa4c10851ffb18931393f
#
_entry.id   4d37a193201aa4c10851ffb18931393f
#
_cell.length_a   1.000
_cell.length_b   1.000
_cell.length_c   1.000
_cell.angle_alpha   90.00
_cell.angle_beta   90.00
_cell.angle_gamma   90.00
#
_symmetry.space_group_name_H-M   'P 1'
#
loop_
_entity.id
_entity.type
_entity.pdbx_description
1 polymer ?
#
loop_
_entity_poly.entity_id
_entity_poly.type
_entity_poly.pdbx_seq_one_letter_code
_entity_poly.pdbx_strand_id
1 'polypeptide(L)'
;MISIFDIMDLLKHDNYILENFEFQNGEVLENVNVAYSTMGKPKYNDEGKITNLILLSHSFEESFESHWGKDIILDENFIFNRKDYFFVIIVPLGIPDSCSPSLTKLNHNFPKYTFEDRVNFKRQFLKEKFDFSKIHAILANSVGGYESLVWAYMYPDDMELLVVLSVTYRIRGDNYITALSIKEIIESNENFYDEIYDNSLIKMMLPLFKLGYINSIPKNKLFNSDYDEIDMYLTDFEDRSLFRDIYDFYYVNELLINYDIEDKLANVKAKTLVIGDTNHIYYDFDVDILPFKELINDSIVIPVNIERNIDENGDFSEYSDILKNFLN
;
A
#
# COMPACT_ATOMS: atom_id res chain seq x y z
N MET A 1 -16.76 18.79 14.16
CA MET A 1 -16.61 17.97 12.93
C MET A 1 -15.46 18.62 12.17
N ILE A 2 -14.32 17.92 12.06
CA ILE A 2 -13.16 18.44 11.32
C ILE A 2 -13.50 18.28 9.84
N SER A 3 -13.37 19.35 9.06
CA SER A 3 -13.68 19.31 7.63
C SER A 3 -12.51 18.67 6.85
N ILE A 4 -12.75 18.20 5.62
CA ILE A 4 -11.70 17.71 4.74
C ILE A 4 -10.64 18.80 4.46
N PHE A 5 -11.02 20.06 4.49
CA PHE A 5 -10.11 21.21 4.35
C PHE A 5 -9.17 21.33 5.55
N ASP A 6 -9.68 21.07 6.77
CA ASP A 6 -8.82 21.09 7.98
C ASP A 6 -7.78 19.95 7.93
N ILE A 7 -8.10 18.82 7.29
CA ILE A 7 -7.17 17.71 7.08
C ILE A 7 -6.09 18.09 6.08
N MET A 8 -6.47 18.72 4.96
CA MET A 8 -5.52 19.15 3.94
C MET A 8 -4.51 20.17 4.48
N ASP A 9 -4.92 21.05 5.39
CA ASP A 9 -4.02 22.04 6.02
C ASP A 9 -3.02 21.39 7.00
N LEU A 10 -3.28 20.19 7.50
CA LEU A 10 -2.39 19.46 8.40
C LEU A 10 -1.29 18.69 7.68
N LEU A 11 -1.48 18.42 6.41
CA LEU A 11 -0.58 17.67 5.57
C LEU A 11 0.32 18.60 4.77
N LYS A 12 1.62 18.35 4.86
CA LYS A 12 2.61 19.08 4.07
C LYS A 12 3.06 18.18 2.93
N HIS A 13 2.62 18.51 1.73
CA HIS A 13 3.04 17.86 0.50
C HIS A 13 4.33 18.48 -0.01
N ASP A 14 5.26 17.65 -0.47
CA ASP A 14 6.53 18.09 -1.03
C ASP A 14 7.09 17.01 -1.97
N ASN A 15 8.14 17.37 -2.70
CA ASN A 15 8.88 16.47 -3.58
C ASN A 15 10.35 16.43 -3.19
N TYR A 16 11.00 15.32 -3.44
CA TYR A 16 12.43 15.13 -3.28
C TYR A 16 12.99 14.48 -4.54
N ILE A 17 14.17 14.87 -4.96
CA ILE A 17 14.85 14.26 -6.10
C ILE A 17 15.98 13.39 -5.59
N LEU A 18 15.86 12.08 -5.81
CA LEU A 18 16.99 11.17 -5.72
C LEU A 18 17.87 11.40 -6.95
N GLU A 19 19.14 11.66 -6.76
CA GLU A 19 20.07 11.90 -7.87
C GLU A 19 20.14 10.67 -8.78
N ASN A 20 20.22 9.49 -8.18
CA ASN A 20 20.22 8.21 -8.89
C ASN A 20 19.43 7.18 -8.08
N PHE A 21 18.74 6.29 -8.79
CA PHE A 21 18.11 5.11 -8.21
C PHE A 21 18.50 3.88 -9.04
N GLU A 22 19.12 2.89 -8.40
CA GLU A 22 19.51 1.62 -9.00
C GLU A 22 18.51 0.53 -8.67
N PHE A 23 17.95 -0.10 -9.69
CA PHE A 23 17.01 -1.21 -9.58
C PHE A 23 17.75 -2.53 -9.31
N GLN A 24 17.03 -3.53 -8.78
CA GLN A 24 17.56 -4.87 -8.54
C GLN A 24 18.15 -5.54 -9.81
N ASN A 25 17.64 -5.19 -10.98
CA ASN A 25 18.12 -5.68 -12.27
C ASN A 25 19.38 -4.94 -12.78
N GLY A 26 19.89 -3.93 -12.04
CA GLY A 26 21.06 -3.15 -12.37
C GLY A 26 20.80 -1.96 -13.30
N GLU A 27 19.56 -1.71 -13.71
CA GLU A 27 19.20 -0.49 -14.42
C GLU A 27 19.22 0.71 -13.46
N VAL A 28 19.54 1.89 -13.98
CA VAL A 28 19.63 3.13 -13.19
C VAL A 28 18.78 4.21 -13.83
N LEU A 29 17.98 4.88 -13.02
CA LEU A 29 17.30 6.12 -13.39
C LEU A 29 17.94 7.30 -12.66
N GLU A 30 18.13 8.41 -13.37
CA GLU A 30 18.65 9.66 -12.83
C GLU A 30 17.51 10.66 -12.52
N ASN A 31 17.73 11.52 -11.53
CA ASN A 31 16.79 12.59 -11.14
C ASN A 31 15.38 12.06 -10.83
N VAL A 32 15.31 11.05 -9.99
CA VAL A 32 14.09 10.31 -9.70
C VAL A 32 13.23 11.07 -8.68
N ASN A 33 12.03 11.49 -9.08
CA ASN A 33 11.12 12.19 -8.20
C ASN A 33 10.49 11.28 -7.15
N VAL A 34 10.48 11.72 -5.91
CA VAL A 34 9.77 11.12 -4.77
C VAL A 34 8.76 12.11 -4.25
N ALA A 35 7.48 11.89 -4.52
CA ALA A 35 6.41 12.65 -3.91
C ALA A 35 6.12 12.10 -2.51
N TYR A 36 5.97 12.98 -1.54
CA TYR A 36 5.70 12.57 -0.17
C TYR A 36 4.89 13.61 0.59
N SER A 37 4.33 13.19 1.71
CA SER A 37 3.61 14.07 2.61
C SER A 37 4.04 13.81 4.05
N THR A 38 3.99 14.86 4.86
CA THR A 38 4.33 14.78 6.27
C THR A 38 3.28 15.41 7.16
N MET A 39 3.16 14.89 8.39
CA MET A 39 2.30 15.42 9.43
C MET A 39 2.95 15.23 10.80
N GLY A 40 2.65 16.13 11.74
CA GLY A 40 3.25 16.11 13.07
C GLY A 40 4.64 16.76 13.10
N LYS A 41 5.40 16.49 14.16
CA LYS A 41 6.73 17.08 14.35
C LYS A 41 7.77 16.00 14.66
N PRO A 42 8.92 16.01 13.96
CA PRO A 42 10.00 15.09 14.26
C PRO A 42 10.61 15.40 15.64
N LYS A 43 10.91 14.34 16.41
CA LYS A 43 11.72 14.39 17.64
C LYS A 43 13.07 13.78 17.31
N TYR A 44 14.14 14.38 17.79
CA TYR A 44 15.50 13.99 17.47
C TYR A 44 16.23 13.45 18.70
N ASN A 45 17.10 12.48 18.49
CA ASN A 45 18.08 12.05 19.49
C ASN A 45 19.33 12.95 19.47
N ASP A 46 20.30 12.62 20.35
CA ASP A 46 21.56 13.39 20.45
C ASP A 46 22.44 13.32 19.19
N GLU A 47 22.21 12.32 18.32
CA GLU A 47 22.87 12.17 17.02
C GLU A 47 22.17 12.94 15.89
N GLY A 48 21.06 13.63 16.18
CA GLY A 48 20.26 14.37 15.19
C GLY A 48 19.32 13.49 14.36
N LYS A 49 19.11 12.22 14.72
CA LYS A 49 18.24 11.29 14.01
C LYS A 49 16.82 11.31 14.56
N ILE A 50 15.84 11.18 13.67
CA ILE A 50 14.42 11.12 14.04
C ILE A 50 14.12 9.82 14.79
N THR A 51 13.38 9.95 15.91
CA THR A 51 13.06 8.84 16.83
C THR A 51 11.59 8.48 16.90
N ASN A 52 10.70 9.32 16.40
CA ASN A 52 9.25 9.14 16.47
C ASN A 52 8.60 9.03 15.09
N LEU A 53 9.32 8.49 14.12
CA LEU A 53 8.86 8.33 12.74
C LEU A 53 7.83 7.20 12.64
N ILE A 54 6.69 7.48 12.02
CA ILE A 54 5.71 6.49 11.58
C ILE A 54 5.53 6.60 10.08
N LEU A 55 5.60 5.46 9.38
CA LEU A 55 5.23 5.37 7.99
C LEU A 55 3.78 4.90 7.85
N LEU A 56 3.03 5.60 7.01
CA LEU A 56 1.75 5.13 6.54
C LEU A 56 1.97 4.60 5.12
N SER A 57 1.69 3.32 4.89
CA SER A 57 1.82 2.68 3.58
C SER A 57 0.49 2.09 3.16
N HIS A 58 -0.07 2.59 2.08
CA HIS A 58 -1.42 2.31 1.67
C HIS A 58 -1.51 1.38 0.46
N SER A 59 -2.75 1.18 0.02
CA SER A 59 -3.06 0.41 -1.15
C SER A 59 -2.53 1.07 -2.44
N PHE A 60 -2.99 0.61 -3.55
CA PHE A 60 -2.59 0.96 -4.91
C PHE A 60 -2.45 2.46 -5.19
N GLU A 61 -3.17 3.34 -4.51
CA GLU A 61 -3.34 4.74 -4.86
C GLU A 61 -2.81 5.73 -3.84
N GLU A 62 -2.21 5.24 -2.79
CA GLU A 62 -1.61 6.06 -1.72
C GLU A 62 -2.24 7.45 -1.54
N SER A 63 -3.50 7.48 -1.17
CA SER A 63 -4.15 8.70 -0.74
C SER A 63 -4.36 8.67 0.78
N PHE A 64 -4.37 9.85 1.40
CA PHE A 64 -4.71 10.00 2.82
C PHE A 64 -6.12 9.55 3.19
N GLU A 65 -6.95 9.36 2.19
CA GLU A 65 -8.36 8.97 2.34
C GLU A 65 -8.52 7.50 2.71
N SER A 66 -7.42 6.74 2.77
CA SER A 66 -7.46 5.37 3.23
C SER A 66 -7.83 5.28 4.70
N HIS A 67 -8.42 4.16 5.09
CA HIS A 67 -9.04 3.92 6.38
C HIS A 67 -8.19 4.26 7.62
N TRP A 68 -6.88 4.03 7.56
CA TRP A 68 -5.98 4.38 8.66
C TRP A 68 -5.76 5.88 8.83
N GLY A 69 -5.74 6.64 7.72
CA GLY A 69 -5.35 8.04 7.72
C GLY A 69 -6.32 8.91 8.48
N LYS A 70 -7.64 8.70 8.34
CA LYS A 70 -8.66 9.55 8.97
C LYS A 70 -8.60 9.48 10.48
N ASP A 71 -8.54 8.28 11.06
CA ASP A 71 -8.56 8.11 12.52
C ASP A 71 -7.26 8.61 13.15
N ILE A 72 -6.13 8.33 12.54
CA ILE A 72 -4.83 8.84 12.97
C ILE A 72 -4.77 10.37 12.93
N ILE A 73 -5.36 10.98 11.91
CA ILE A 73 -5.34 12.42 11.69
C ILE A 73 -6.34 13.13 12.60
N LEU A 74 -7.52 12.56 12.79
CA LEU A 74 -8.67 13.22 13.41
C LEU A 74 -8.74 13.00 14.92
N ASP A 75 -8.34 11.82 15.42
CA ASP A 75 -8.42 11.52 16.84
C ASP A 75 -7.09 11.83 17.56
N GLU A 76 -7.07 12.95 18.28
CA GLU A 76 -5.90 13.33 19.10
C GLU A 76 -5.63 12.38 20.27
N ASN A 77 -6.56 11.49 20.60
CA ASN A 77 -6.40 10.46 21.61
C ASN A 77 -6.04 9.10 21.00
N PHE A 78 -5.96 9.01 19.68
CA PHE A 78 -5.50 7.80 19.02
C PHE A 78 -4.07 7.48 19.47
N ILE A 79 -3.77 6.20 19.61
CA ILE A 79 -2.49 5.75 20.16
C ILE A 79 -1.31 6.23 19.32
N PHE A 80 -1.48 6.32 18.00
CA PHE A 80 -0.55 6.94 17.08
C PHE A 80 -1.07 8.31 16.65
N ASN A 81 -0.96 9.31 17.51
CA ASN A 81 -1.48 10.65 17.24
C ASN A 81 -0.40 11.60 16.72
N ARG A 82 -0.83 12.64 15.97
CA ARG A 82 0.05 13.64 15.34
C ARG A 82 0.81 14.56 16.32
N LYS A 83 0.46 14.58 17.61
CA LYS A 83 1.16 15.39 18.62
C LYS A 83 2.45 14.71 19.06
N ASP A 84 2.42 13.39 19.11
CA ASP A 84 3.52 12.57 19.62
C ASP A 84 4.41 12.04 18.51
N TYR A 85 3.86 11.80 17.33
CA TYR A 85 4.55 11.16 16.22
C TYR A 85 4.68 12.06 14.99
N PHE A 86 5.72 11.77 14.23
CA PHE A 86 5.99 12.35 12.92
C PHE A 86 5.64 11.33 11.85
N PHE A 87 4.59 11.62 11.09
CA PHE A 87 4.11 10.75 10.04
C PHE A 87 4.73 11.13 8.71
N VAL A 88 5.13 10.12 7.95
CA VAL A 88 5.57 10.24 6.57
C VAL A 88 4.77 9.29 5.71
N ILE A 89 4.29 9.78 4.58
CA ILE A 89 3.62 9.03 3.53
C ILE A 89 4.41 9.27 2.26
N ILE A 90 4.84 8.21 1.61
CA ILE A 90 5.69 8.26 0.43
C ILE A 90 4.93 7.61 -0.71
N VAL A 91 4.68 8.37 -1.77
CA VAL A 91 4.11 7.80 -3.00
C VAL A 91 5.12 6.81 -3.59
N PRO A 92 4.74 5.54 -3.77
CA PRO A 92 5.70 4.51 -4.16
C PRO A 92 6.25 4.68 -5.58
N LEU A 93 7.37 4.05 -5.82
CA LEU A 93 7.88 3.82 -7.18
C LEU A 93 6.81 3.12 -8.04
N GLY A 94 6.61 3.59 -9.26
CA GLY A 94 5.62 3.07 -10.19
C GLY A 94 4.23 3.69 -10.08
N ILE A 95 4.02 4.63 -9.16
CA ILE A 95 2.75 5.33 -8.98
C ILE A 95 2.88 6.79 -9.45
N PRO A 96 1.86 7.37 -10.13
CA PRO A 96 1.82 8.79 -10.50
C PRO A 96 2.07 9.71 -9.30
N ASP A 97 2.58 10.92 -9.56
CA ASP A 97 3.13 11.89 -8.62
C ASP A 97 4.55 11.59 -8.16
N SER A 98 4.95 10.31 -8.09
CA SER A 98 6.34 9.87 -7.92
C SER A 98 6.96 9.46 -9.26
N CYS A 99 8.02 8.65 -9.25
CA CYS A 99 8.60 8.09 -10.46
C CYS A 99 7.77 6.92 -10.97
N SER A 100 7.13 7.07 -12.12
CA SER A 100 6.28 6.05 -12.74
C SER A 100 6.52 5.90 -14.24
N PRO A 101 6.09 4.78 -14.85
CA PRO A 101 6.15 4.57 -16.30
C PRO A 101 5.58 5.72 -17.11
N SER A 102 4.37 6.19 -16.76
CA SER A 102 3.69 7.28 -17.47
C SER A 102 4.36 8.63 -17.28
N LEU A 103 4.77 8.96 -16.06
CA LEU A 103 5.38 10.26 -15.72
C LEU A 103 6.76 10.43 -16.34
N THR A 104 7.54 9.38 -16.40
CA THR A 104 8.85 9.36 -17.08
C THR A 104 8.73 9.28 -18.60
N LYS A 105 7.55 8.93 -19.12
CA LYS A 105 7.28 8.63 -20.54
C LYS A 105 8.09 7.44 -21.08
N LEU A 106 8.62 6.61 -20.20
CA LEU A 106 9.26 5.36 -20.58
C LEU A 106 8.23 4.28 -20.92
N ASN A 107 7.00 4.41 -20.41
CA ASN A 107 5.89 3.53 -20.71
C ASN A 107 6.28 2.05 -20.52
N HIS A 108 6.15 1.21 -21.56
CA HIS A 108 6.53 -0.21 -21.51
C HIS A 108 8.05 -0.43 -21.41
N ASN A 109 8.87 0.59 -21.65
CA ASN A 109 10.33 0.56 -21.48
C ASN A 109 10.78 1.00 -20.09
N PHE A 110 9.87 1.25 -19.16
CA PHE A 110 10.24 1.55 -17.77
C PHE A 110 10.97 0.34 -17.16
N PRO A 111 12.00 0.55 -16.33
CA PRO A 111 12.69 -0.56 -15.67
C PRO A 111 11.73 -1.46 -14.92
N LYS A 112 11.84 -2.78 -15.14
CA LYS A 112 11.05 -3.75 -14.36
C LYS A 112 11.51 -3.68 -12.91
N TYR A 113 10.55 -3.50 -12.01
CA TYR A 113 10.83 -3.36 -10.59
C TYR A 113 10.05 -4.37 -9.75
N THR A 114 10.53 -4.59 -8.55
CA THR A 114 10.01 -5.51 -7.56
C THR A 114 9.53 -4.77 -6.31
N PHE A 115 8.95 -5.48 -5.35
CA PHE A 115 8.68 -4.88 -4.03
C PHE A 115 9.96 -4.49 -3.31
N GLU A 116 11.05 -5.22 -3.51
CA GLU A 116 12.38 -4.87 -2.98
C GLU A 116 12.89 -3.53 -3.55
N ASP A 117 12.63 -3.24 -4.81
CA ASP A 117 12.93 -1.94 -5.42
C ASP A 117 12.10 -0.82 -4.81
N ARG A 118 10.80 -1.05 -4.58
CA ARG A 118 9.93 -0.06 -3.92
C ARG A 118 10.38 0.23 -2.49
N VAL A 119 10.80 -0.79 -1.76
CA VAL A 119 11.40 -0.64 -0.42
C VAL A 119 12.69 0.16 -0.49
N ASN A 120 13.62 -0.18 -1.39
CA ASN A 120 14.88 0.53 -1.56
C ASN A 120 14.67 1.99 -1.92
N PHE A 121 13.71 2.29 -2.81
CA PHE A 121 13.34 3.64 -3.20
C PHE A 121 12.88 4.48 -2.00
N LYS A 122 11.92 3.97 -1.23
CA LYS A 122 11.42 4.66 -0.03
C LYS A 122 12.49 4.80 1.04
N ARG A 123 13.28 3.74 1.25
CA ARG A 123 14.34 3.73 2.24
C ARG A 123 15.47 4.71 1.91
N GLN A 124 15.90 4.76 0.65
CA GLN A 124 16.91 5.72 0.19
C GLN A 124 16.43 7.14 0.43
N PHE A 125 15.21 7.49 0.01
CA PHE A 125 14.61 8.78 0.27
C PHE A 125 14.59 9.14 1.76
N LEU A 126 14.14 8.22 2.62
CA LEU A 126 14.08 8.49 4.06
C LEU A 126 15.45 8.74 4.65
N LYS A 127 16.47 7.99 4.24
CA LYS A 127 17.84 8.17 4.73
C LYS A 127 18.46 9.49 4.27
N GLU A 128 18.21 9.88 3.04
CA GLU A 128 18.74 11.13 2.49
C GLU A 128 18.02 12.37 3.03
N LYS A 129 16.69 12.30 3.19
CA LYS A 129 15.87 13.46 3.56
C LYS A 129 15.71 13.65 5.06
N PHE A 130 15.53 12.57 5.82
CA PHE A 130 15.09 12.63 7.22
C PHE A 130 16.07 12.03 8.23
N ASP A 131 16.95 11.16 7.81
CA ASP A 131 17.92 10.45 8.67
C ASP A 131 17.31 9.98 10.00
N PHE A 132 16.59 8.87 9.94
CA PHE A 132 15.94 8.28 11.11
C PHE A 132 16.86 7.30 11.86
N SER A 133 16.69 7.18 13.16
CA SER A 133 17.36 6.15 13.95
C SER A 133 16.70 4.78 13.76
N LYS A 134 15.37 4.76 13.89
CA LYS A 134 14.50 3.62 13.69
C LYS A 134 13.10 4.12 13.39
N ILE A 135 12.38 3.44 12.51
CA ILE A 135 10.97 3.68 12.28
C ILE A 135 10.22 3.10 13.49
N HIS A 136 9.46 3.94 14.19
CA HIS A 136 8.71 3.48 15.35
C HIS A 136 7.62 2.50 14.96
N ALA A 137 6.85 2.81 13.91
CA ALA A 137 5.86 1.89 13.36
C ALA A 137 5.70 2.08 11.85
N ILE A 138 5.40 0.98 11.16
CA ILE A 138 4.81 1.01 9.82
C ILE A 138 3.37 0.54 9.93
N LEU A 139 2.43 1.38 9.49
CA LEU A 139 1.00 1.06 9.43
C LEU A 139 0.62 0.90 7.96
N ALA A 140 0.23 -0.29 7.56
CA ALA A 140 0.08 -0.61 6.15
C ALA A 140 -1.14 -1.47 5.85
N ASN A 141 -1.68 -1.34 4.63
CA ASN A 141 -2.76 -2.19 4.14
C ASN A 141 -2.56 -2.56 2.67
N SER A 142 -3.17 -3.65 2.23
CA SER A 142 -3.18 -4.10 0.84
C SER A 142 -1.76 -4.10 0.22
N VAL A 143 -1.54 -3.47 -0.95
CA VAL A 143 -0.24 -3.41 -1.65
C VAL A 143 0.86 -2.79 -0.78
N GLY A 144 0.55 -1.74 -0.01
CA GLY A 144 1.48 -1.17 0.95
C GLY A 144 1.87 -2.14 2.07
N GLY A 145 0.96 -3.06 2.44
CA GLY A 145 1.24 -4.13 3.40
C GLY A 145 2.21 -5.17 2.85
N TYR A 146 2.06 -5.59 1.58
CA TYR A 146 3.04 -6.48 0.92
C TYR A 146 4.43 -5.85 0.90
N GLU A 147 4.53 -4.60 0.51
CA GLU A 147 5.78 -3.83 0.52
C GLU A 147 6.39 -3.72 1.93
N SER A 148 5.56 -3.49 2.94
CA SER A 148 6.03 -3.35 4.33
C SER A 148 6.54 -4.66 4.92
N LEU A 149 5.97 -5.80 4.56
CA LEU A 149 6.50 -7.12 4.90
C LEU A 149 7.85 -7.38 4.22
N VAL A 150 8.00 -6.96 2.95
CA VAL A 150 9.28 -7.01 2.24
C VAL A 150 10.32 -6.14 2.95
N TRP A 151 9.96 -4.93 3.36
CA TRP A 151 10.86 -4.06 4.15
C TRP A 151 11.31 -4.73 5.44
N ALA A 152 10.37 -5.34 6.17
CA ALA A 152 10.65 -5.94 7.46
C ALA A 152 11.65 -7.11 7.40
N TYR A 153 11.64 -7.92 6.33
CA TYR A 153 12.65 -8.97 6.19
C TYR A 153 13.96 -8.50 5.59
N MET A 154 13.93 -7.51 4.67
CA MET A 154 15.15 -6.97 4.06
C MET A 154 15.98 -6.14 5.04
N TYR A 155 15.31 -5.36 5.86
CA TYR A 155 15.91 -4.43 6.80
C TYR A 155 15.32 -4.61 8.19
N PRO A 156 15.55 -5.75 8.85
CA PRO A 156 14.88 -6.14 10.08
C PRO A 156 15.16 -5.22 11.28
N ASP A 157 16.19 -4.41 11.20
CA ASP A 157 16.57 -3.47 12.27
C ASP A 157 16.02 -2.03 12.03
N ASP A 158 15.37 -1.78 10.88
CA ASP A 158 14.89 -0.44 10.51
C ASP A 158 13.60 -0.04 11.27
N MET A 159 12.80 -1.00 11.78
CA MET A 159 11.52 -0.71 12.44
C MET A 159 11.33 -1.44 13.76
N GLU A 160 10.48 -0.88 14.65
CA GLU A 160 10.11 -1.51 15.92
C GLU A 160 8.81 -2.30 15.79
N LEU A 161 7.80 -1.68 15.17
CA LEU A 161 6.45 -2.20 15.04
C LEU A 161 6.04 -2.29 13.58
N LEU A 162 5.35 -3.37 13.22
CA LEU A 162 4.71 -3.55 11.94
C LEU A 162 3.24 -3.89 12.12
N VAL A 163 2.35 -3.09 11.56
CA VAL A 163 0.91 -3.35 11.55
C VAL A 163 0.44 -3.48 10.11
N VAL A 164 -0.05 -4.63 9.75
CA VAL A 164 -0.54 -4.91 8.39
C VAL A 164 -1.99 -5.37 8.41
N LEU A 165 -2.78 -4.82 7.48
CA LEU A 165 -4.20 -5.14 7.33
C LEU A 165 -4.45 -5.76 5.95
N SER A 166 -5.16 -6.89 5.91
CA SER A 166 -5.61 -7.55 4.68
C SER A 166 -4.49 -7.84 3.69
N VAL A 167 -3.43 -8.50 4.17
CA VAL A 167 -2.27 -8.92 3.38
C VAL A 167 -1.98 -10.39 3.60
N THR A 168 -1.43 -11.04 2.57
CA THR A 168 -0.96 -12.41 2.61
C THR A 168 0.56 -12.47 2.46
N TYR A 169 1.16 -13.59 2.75
CA TYR A 169 2.61 -13.77 2.54
C TYR A 169 2.96 -14.28 1.14
N ARG A 170 1.95 -14.61 0.35
CA ARG A 170 2.07 -15.00 -1.06
C ARG A 170 0.78 -14.72 -1.81
N ILE A 171 0.87 -14.49 -3.10
CA ILE A 171 -0.26 -14.32 -4.00
C ILE A 171 -0.57 -15.67 -4.66
N ARG A 172 -1.82 -16.15 -4.53
CA ARG A 172 -2.27 -17.41 -5.10
C ARG A 172 -3.78 -17.43 -5.35
N GLY A 173 -4.30 -18.54 -5.88
CA GLY A 173 -5.74 -18.73 -6.13
C GLY A 173 -6.30 -17.64 -7.05
N ASP A 174 -7.46 -17.12 -6.70
CA ASP A 174 -8.18 -16.13 -7.51
C ASP A 174 -7.38 -14.85 -7.72
N ASN A 175 -6.63 -14.41 -6.72
CA ASN A 175 -5.78 -13.24 -6.82
C ASN A 175 -4.68 -13.42 -7.88
N TYR A 176 -3.98 -14.56 -7.88
CA TYR A 176 -2.98 -14.88 -8.89
C TYR A 176 -3.59 -14.96 -10.30
N ILE A 177 -4.70 -15.69 -10.44
CA ILE A 177 -5.39 -15.83 -11.73
C ILE A 177 -5.84 -14.47 -12.26
N THR A 178 -6.38 -13.61 -11.40
CA THR A 178 -6.79 -12.26 -11.76
C THR A 178 -5.61 -11.42 -12.24
N ALA A 179 -4.51 -11.40 -11.48
CA ALA A 179 -3.32 -10.64 -11.86
C ALA A 179 -2.70 -11.13 -13.17
N LEU A 180 -2.63 -12.46 -13.36
CA LEU A 180 -2.14 -13.05 -14.61
C LEU A 180 -3.06 -12.72 -15.80
N SER A 181 -4.39 -12.81 -15.63
CA SER A 181 -5.35 -12.47 -16.68
C SER A 181 -5.27 -11.00 -17.07
N ILE A 182 -5.14 -10.10 -16.12
CA ILE A 182 -4.94 -8.67 -16.37
C ILE A 182 -3.68 -8.45 -17.23
N LYS A 183 -2.57 -9.07 -16.86
CA LYS A 183 -1.33 -9.00 -17.62
C LYS A 183 -1.52 -9.49 -19.06
N GLU A 184 -2.06 -10.68 -19.24
CA GLU A 184 -2.27 -11.29 -20.57
C GLU A 184 -3.19 -10.45 -21.47
N ILE A 185 -4.24 -9.85 -20.89
CA ILE A 185 -5.14 -8.95 -21.63
C ILE A 185 -4.37 -7.72 -22.12
N ILE A 186 -3.59 -7.08 -21.25
CA ILE A 186 -2.80 -5.89 -21.61
C ILE A 186 -1.78 -6.25 -22.70
N GLU A 187 -1.02 -7.32 -22.52
CA GLU A 187 0.02 -7.76 -23.45
C GLU A 187 -0.54 -8.24 -24.81
N SER A 188 -1.83 -8.58 -24.89
CA SER A 188 -2.48 -8.94 -26.14
C SER A 188 -2.74 -7.76 -27.07
N ASN A 189 -2.61 -6.53 -26.59
CA ASN A 189 -2.82 -5.32 -27.39
C ASN A 189 -1.49 -4.81 -27.94
N GLU A 190 -1.35 -4.84 -29.30
CA GLU A 190 -0.11 -4.41 -29.97
C GLU A 190 0.23 -2.94 -29.67
N ASN A 191 -0.77 -2.07 -29.50
CA ASN A 191 -0.56 -0.65 -29.18
C ASN A 191 0.13 -0.41 -27.83
N PHE A 192 0.09 -1.40 -26.92
CA PHE A 192 0.81 -1.33 -25.66
C PHE A 192 2.34 -1.28 -25.87
N TYR A 193 2.84 -2.00 -26.88
CA TYR A 193 4.28 -2.05 -27.22
C TYR A 193 4.71 -0.97 -28.21
N ASP A 194 3.80 -0.53 -29.08
CA ASP A 194 4.10 0.44 -30.12
C ASP A 194 4.10 1.89 -29.63
N GLU A 195 3.93 2.12 -28.33
CA GLU A 195 3.84 3.45 -27.68
C GLU A 195 2.72 4.33 -28.26
N ILE A 196 1.73 3.71 -28.91
CA ILE A 196 0.56 4.41 -29.41
C ILE A 196 -0.48 4.46 -28.29
N TYR A 197 -0.46 5.56 -27.55
CA TYR A 197 -1.45 5.82 -26.51
C TYR A 197 -2.78 6.26 -27.14
N ASP A 198 -3.61 5.32 -27.50
CA ASP A 198 -4.88 5.55 -28.17
C ASP A 198 -6.10 5.13 -27.33
N ASN A 199 -7.28 5.37 -27.90
CA ASN A 199 -8.55 5.00 -27.28
C ASN A 199 -8.69 3.49 -26.98
N SER A 200 -7.91 2.61 -27.61
CA SER A 200 -7.99 1.17 -27.34
C SER A 200 -7.39 0.83 -25.97
N LEU A 201 -6.26 1.44 -25.62
CA LEU A 201 -5.64 1.28 -24.32
C LEU A 201 -6.50 1.87 -23.20
N ILE A 202 -7.07 3.07 -23.42
CA ILE A 202 -7.96 3.70 -22.44
C ILE A 202 -9.20 2.85 -22.17
N LYS A 203 -9.83 2.33 -23.23
CA LYS A 203 -11.04 1.49 -23.11
C LYS A 203 -10.77 0.16 -22.43
N MET A 204 -9.55 -0.35 -22.50
CA MET A 204 -9.13 -1.57 -21.83
C MET A 204 -9.10 -1.42 -20.30
N MET A 205 -8.85 -0.21 -19.80
CA MET A 205 -8.77 0.04 -18.35
C MET A 205 -10.06 -0.30 -17.60
N LEU A 206 -11.22 0.04 -18.16
CA LEU A 206 -12.51 -0.19 -17.49
C LEU A 206 -12.77 -1.66 -17.10
N PRO A 207 -12.73 -2.63 -18.05
CA PRO A 207 -12.93 -4.04 -17.70
C PRO A 207 -11.82 -4.60 -16.82
N LEU A 208 -10.57 -4.16 -16.98
CA LEU A 208 -9.46 -4.59 -16.13
C LEU A 208 -9.64 -4.12 -14.68
N PHE A 209 -10.08 -2.89 -14.51
CA PHE A 209 -10.43 -2.37 -13.18
C PHE A 209 -11.58 -3.12 -12.54
N LYS A 210 -12.61 -3.49 -13.28
CA LYS A 210 -13.72 -4.31 -12.77
C LYS A 210 -13.23 -5.65 -12.24
N LEU A 211 -12.30 -6.30 -12.95
CA LEU A 211 -11.69 -7.55 -12.48
C LEU A 211 -10.93 -7.35 -11.15
N GLY A 212 -10.13 -6.30 -11.06
CA GLY A 212 -9.42 -5.95 -9.83
C GLY A 212 -10.37 -5.55 -8.68
N TYR A 213 -11.45 -4.84 -9.00
CA TYR A 213 -12.39 -4.32 -8.01
C TYR A 213 -13.28 -5.37 -7.36
N ILE A 214 -13.75 -6.35 -8.12
CA ILE A 214 -14.49 -7.50 -7.58
C ILE A 214 -13.79 -8.06 -6.36
N ASN A 215 -12.50 -8.07 -6.40
CA ASN A 215 -11.65 -8.64 -5.38
C ASN A 215 -11.44 -7.72 -4.15
N SER A 216 -11.83 -6.47 -4.19
CA SER A 216 -11.75 -5.55 -3.04
C SER A 216 -13.06 -5.44 -2.26
N ILE A 217 -14.14 -6.05 -2.73
CA ILE A 217 -15.43 -6.06 -2.05
C ILE A 217 -15.52 -7.28 -1.12
N PRO A 218 -15.95 -7.11 0.14
CA PRO A 218 -16.18 -8.24 1.03
C PRO A 218 -17.14 -9.26 0.40
N LYS A 219 -16.83 -10.53 0.55
CA LYS A 219 -17.51 -11.64 -0.13
C LYS A 219 -19.02 -11.70 0.16
N ASN A 220 -19.39 -11.53 1.42
CA ASN A 220 -20.79 -11.51 1.83
C ASN A 220 -21.56 -10.31 1.26
N LYS A 221 -20.90 -9.14 1.15
CA LYS A 221 -21.48 -7.96 0.52
C LYS A 221 -21.75 -8.22 -0.96
N LEU A 222 -20.77 -8.72 -1.69
CA LEU A 222 -20.90 -9.01 -3.12
C LEU A 222 -22.03 -10.01 -3.40
N PHE A 223 -22.18 -11.06 -2.59
CA PHE A 223 -23.21 -12.08 -2.78
C PHE A 223 -24.62 -11.67 -2.32
N ASN A 224 -24.73 -10.67 -1.46
CA ASN A 224 -26.02 -10.19 -0.94
C ASN A 224 -26.50 -8.91 -1.63
N SER A 225 -25.67 -8.24 -2.41
CA SER A 225 -26.03 -7.03 -3.17
C SER A 225 -26.90 -7.39 -4.37
N ASP A 226 -27.89 -6.55 -4.67
CA ASP A 226 -28.64 -6.63 -5.91
C ASP A 226 -27.88 -5.97 -7.09
N TYR A 227 -28.46 -6.04 -8.30
CA TYR A 227 -27.81 -5.51 -9.48
C TYR A 227 -27.62 -4.00 -9.44
N ASP A 228 -28.57 -3.26 -8.87
CA ASP A 228 -28.52 -1.80 -8.81
C ASP A 228 -27.41 -1.34 -7.84
N GLU A 229 -27.23 -2.05 -6.72
CA GLU A 229 -26.14 -1.81 -5.77
C GLU A 229 -24.77 -2.11 -6.40
N ILE A 230 -24.66 -3.23 -7.13
CA ILE A 230 -23.42 -3.60 -7.83
C ILE A 230 -23.09 -2.55 -8.89
N ASP A 231 -24.07 -2.12 -9.70
CA ASP A 231 -23.86 -1.10 -10.73
C ASP A 231 -23.46 0.24 -10.12
N MET A 232 -24.00 0.61 -8.96
CA MET A 232 -23.58 1.83 -8.25
C MET A 232 -22.10 1.75 -7.81
N TYR A 233 -21.66 0.62 -7.24
CA TYR A 233 -20.25 0.42 -6.89
C TYR A 233 -19.34 0.46 -8.10
N LEU A 234 -19.74 -0.17 -9.21
CA LEU A 234 -18.97 -0.20 -10.43
C LEU A 234 -18.87 1.18 -11.08
N THR A 235 -19.94 1.98 -11.05
CA THR A 235 -19.94 3.34 -11.63
C THR A 235 -18.95 4.25 -10.89
N ASP A 236 -18.96 4.24 -9.55
CA ASP A 236 -18.00 5.01 -8.76
C ASP A 236 -16.54 4.58 -9.04
N PHE A 237 -16.35 3.33 -9.35
CA PHE A 237 -15.06 2.76 -9.68
C PHE A 237 -14.62 3.05 -11.12
N GLU A 238 -15.53 3.06 -12.07
CA GLU A 238 -15.28 3.45 -13.45
C GLU A 238 -14.80 4.90 -13.53
N ASP A 239 -15.45 5.80 -12.82
CA ASP A 239 -15.06 7.21 -12.79
C ASP A 239 -13.61 7.39 -12.29
N ARG A 240 -13.20 6.62 -11.30
CA ARG A 240 -11.82 6.64 -10.81
C ARG A 240 -10.82 5.99 -11.77
N SER A 241 -11.22 4.97 -12.50
CA SER A 241 -10.36 4.25 -13.44
C SER A 241 -9.94 5.08 -14.66
N LEU A 242 -10.76 6.08 -15.06
CA LEU A 242 -10.47 6.95 -16.19
C LEU A 242 -9.25 7.88 -15.98
N PHE A 243 -8.83 8.06 -14.73
CA PHE A 243 -7.66 8.88 -14.36
C PHE A 243 -6.36 8.07 -14.23
N ARG A 244 -6.40 6.78 -14.55
CA ARG A 244 -5.24 5.91 -14.42
C ARG A 244 -4.58 5.62 -15.75
N ASP A 245 -3.26 5.48 -15.69
CA ASP A 245 -2.45 5.09 -16.83
C ASP A 245 -2.29 3.57 -16.88
N ILE A 246 -2.35 2.99 -18.08
CA ILE A 246 -2.28 1.55 -18.29
C ILE A 246 -0.88 0.99 -17.99
N TYR A 247 0.17 1.77 -18.27
CA TYR A 247 1.54 1.34 -17.99
C TYR A 247 1.81 1.30 -16.48
N ASP A 248 1.37 2.33 -15.74
CA ASP A 248 1.49 2.36 -14.29
C ASP A 248 0.74 1.18 -13.67
N PHE A 249 -0.48 0.91 -14.15
CA PHE A 249 -1.29 -0.21 -13.69
C PHE A 249 -0.65 -1.57 -14.00
N TYR A 250 -0.13 -1.73 -15.23
CA TYR A 250 0.55 -2.97 -15.65
C TYR A 250 1.71 -3.32 -14.74
N TYR A 251 2.61 -2.36 -14.46
CA TYR A 251 3.78 -2.62 -13.64
C TYR A 251 3.43 -2.92 -12.17
N VAL A 252 2.43 -2.26 -11.61
CA VAL A 252 1.99 -2.59 -10.23
C VAL A 252 1.32 -3.96 -10.18
N ASN A 253 0.58 -4.34 -11.22
CA ASN A 253 -0.01 -5.68 -11.33
C ASN A 253 1.09 -6.78 -11.44
N GLU A 254 2.19 -6.50 -12.14
CA GLU A 254 3.34 -7.41 -12.24
C GLU A 254 3.97 -7.75 -10.89
N LEU A 255 3.97 -6.81 -9.93
CA LEU A 255 4.47 -7.05 -8.58
C LEU A 255 3.75 -8.21 -7.89
N LEU A 256 2.44 -8.36 -8.13
CA LEU A 256 1.61 -9.36 -7.48
C LEU A 256 1.90 -10.78 -7.99
N ILE A 257 2.20 -10.92 -9.28
CA ILE A 257 2.34 -12.23 -9.93
C ILE A 257 3.49 -13.06 -9.35
N ASN A 258 4.57 -12.40 -8.91
CA ASN A 258 5.77 -13.05 -8.40
C ASN A 258 5.94 -12.92 -6.88
N TYR A 259 4.90 -12.46 -6.17
CA TYR A 259 5.02 -12.25 -4.73
C TYR A 259 4.85 -13.55 -3.95
N ASP A 260 5.95 -14.04 -3.40
CA ASP A 260 6.02 -15.11 -2.41
C ASP A 260 7.22 -14.86 -1.48
N ILE A 261 6.94 -14.64 -0.19
CA ILE A 261 7.95 -14.31 0.82
C ILE A 261 7.93 -15.27 2.02
N GLU A 262 7.26 -16.42 1.88
CA GLU A 262 7.05 -17.39 2.98
C GLU A 262 8.37 -17.76 3.68
N ASP A 263 9.40 -18.07 2.91
CA ASP A 263 10.72 -18.47 3.39
C ASP A 263 11.55 -17.33 4.02
N LYS A 264 11.14 -16.10 3.86
CA LYS A 264 11.85 -14.89 4.32
C LYS A 264 11.29 -14.31 5.62
N LEU A 265 10.05 -14.66 5.97
CA LEU A 265 9.35 -14.07 7.12
C LEU A 265 10.00 -14.36 8.48
N ALA A 266 10.75 -15.46 8.60
CA ALA A 266 11.53 -15.75 9.81
C ALA A 266 12.63 -14.69 10.11
N ASN A 267 12.98 -13.85 9.13
CA ASN A 267 13.94 -12.76 9.31
C ASN A 267 13.32 -11.49 9.88
N VAL A 268 11.99 -11.40 9.96
CA VAL A 268 11.29 -10.25 10.54
C VAL A 268 11.54 -10.20 12.04
N LYS A 269 12.07 -9.07 12.51
CA LYS A 269 12.36 -8.82 13.95
C LYS A 269 11.35 -7.88 14.60
N ALA A 270 10.64 -7.09 13.81
CA ALA A 270 9.65 -6.15 14.32
C ALA A 270 8.50 -6.91 15.01
N LYS A 271 8.03 -6.39 16.16
CA LYS A 271 6.77 -6.87 16.75
C LYS A 271 5.65 -6.62 15.73
N THR A 272 4.99 -7.67 15.26
CA THR A 272 4.11 -7.61 14.10
C THR A 272 2.67 -7.90 14.49
N LEU A 273 1.76 -7.02 14.08
CA LEU A 273 0.31 -7.25 14.14
C LEU A 273 -0.24 -7.46 12.72
N VAL A 274 -0.85 -8.61 12.51
CA VAL A 274 -1.54 -8.95 11.26
C VAL A 274 -3.04 -8.96 11.52
N ILE A 275 -3.78 -8.10 10.85
CA ILE A 275 -5.23 -8.03 10.93
C ILE A 275 -5.79 -8.55 9.61
N GLY A 276 -6.55 -9.64 9.66
CA GLY A 276 -7.11 -10.31 8.48
C GLY A 276 -8.62 -10.29 8.49
N ASP A 277 -9.23 -9.85 7.36
CA ASP A 277 -10.66 -9.94 7.16
C ASP A 277 -11.07 -11.39 6.86
N THR A 278 -11.99 -11.93 7.66
CA THR A 278 -12.49 -13.31 7.50
C THR A 278 -13.43 -13.51 6.31
N ASN A 279 -13.87 -12.42 5.69
CA ASN A 279 -14.78 -12.43 4.53
C ASN A 279 -14.13 -11.92 3.25
N HIS A 280 -12.81 -11.76 3.24
CA HIS A 280 -12.11 -11.27 2.06
C HIS A 280 -12.24 -12.25 0.89
N ILE A 281 -12.35 -11.73 -0.33
CA ILE A 281 -12.56 -12.56 -1.51
C ILE A 281 -11.24 -13.14 -2.05
N TYR A 282 -10.13 -12.43 -1.86
CA TYR A 282 -8.82 -12.79 -2.39
C TYR A 282 -8.10 -13.91 -1.66
N TYR A 283 -8.41 -14.12 -0.39
CA TYR A 283 -7.67 -15.04 0.45
C TYR A 283 -8.59 -15.74 1.46
N ASP A 284 -8.15 -16.88 1.92
CA ASP A 284 -8.75 -17.61 3.03
C ASP A 284 -7.97 -17.27 4.32
N PHE A 285 -8.69 -16.84 5.36
CA PHE A 285 -8.06 -16.42 6.61
C PHE A 285 -7.21 -17.52 7.25
N ASP A 286 -7.72 -18.75 7.31
CA ASP A 286 -7.03 -19.85 7.98
C ASP A 286 -5.78 -20.32 7.21
N VAL A 287 -5.79 -20.15 5.89
CA VAL A 287 -4.74 -20.66 5.00
C VAL A 287 -3.70 -19.61 4.63
N ASP A 288 -4.11 -18.33 4.53
CA ASP A 288 -3.26 -17.26 3.99
C ASP A 288 -2.86 -16.19 5.02
N ILE A 289 -3.59 -16.12 6.16
CA ILE A 289 -3.35 -15.12 7.21
C ILE A 289 -2.90 -15.78 8.52
N LEU A 290 -3.62 -16.78 9.00
CA LEU A 290 -3.33 -17.41 10.28
C LEU A 290 -1.88 -17.96 10.39
N PRO A 291 -1.25 -18.48 9.32
CA PRO A 291 0.13 -18.97 9.37
C PRO A 291 1.19 -17.90 9.73
N PHE A 292 0.90 -16.61 9.62
CA PHE A 292 1.82 -15.57 10.10
C PHE A 292 2.24 -15.75 11.56
N LYS A 293 1.40 -16.38 12.39
CA LYS A 293 1.72 -16.72 13.79
C LYS A 293 2.96 -17.60 13.94
N GLU A 294 3.20 -18.45 12.95
CA GLU A 294 4.32 -19.40 12.96
C GLU A 294 5.48 -18.92 12.10
N LEU A 295 5.18 -18.12 11.08
CA LEU A 295 6.18 -17.61 10.13
C LEU A 295 6.97 -16.42 10.68
N ILE A 296 6.37 -15.59 11.56
CA ILE A 296 7.03 -14.44 12.20
C ILE A 296 7.12 -14.70 13.71
N ASN A 297 8.33 -14.64 14.26
CA ASN A 297 8.60 -15.00 15.67
C ASN A 297 7.82 -14.17 16.70
N ASP A 298 7.67 -12.86 16.47
CA ASP A 298 6.94 -11.96 17.37
C ASP A 298 5.73 -11.38 16.63
N SER A 299 4.71 -12.22 16.45
CA SER A 299 3.51 -11.83 15.72
C SER A 299 2.22 -12.13 16.48
N ILE A 300 1.25 -11.25 16.30
CA ILE A 300 -0.14 -11.42 16.73
C ILE A 300 -1.02 -11.36 15.49
N VAL A 301 -1.89 -12.35 15.30
CA VAL A 301 -2.83 -12.40 14.18
C VAL A 301 -4.25 -12.29 14.72
N ILE A 302 -5.00 -11.31 14.24
CA ILE A 302 -6.35 -10.99 14.68
C ILE A 302 -7.33 -11.13 13.51
N PRO A 303 -8.35 -11.99 13.62
CA PRO A 303 -9.45 -12.02 12.66
C PRO A 303 -10.38 -10.85 12.89
N VAL A 304 -10.78 -10.20 11.81
CA VAL A 304 -11.83 -9.18 11.81
C VAL A 304 -12.88 -9.53 10.76
N ASN A 305 -14.06 -8.96 10.95
CA ASN A 305 -15.09 -8.94 9.92
C ASN A 305 -15.36 -7.48 9.60
N ILE A 306 -14.78 -6.97 8.52
CA ILE A 306 -14.79 -5.55 8.15
C ILE A 306 -16.22 -5.02 8.06
N GLU A 307 -17.18 -5.79 7.54
CA GLU A 307 -18.57 -5.34 7.45
C GLU A 307 -19.26 -5.17 8.81
N ARG A 308 -18.83 -5.92 9.83
CA ARG A 308 -19.37 -5.75 11.19
C ARG A 308 -18.68 -4.63 11.95
N ASN A 309 -17.45 -4.31 11.56
CA ASN A 309 -16.59 -3.37 12.26
C ASN A 309 -16.68 -1.94 11.70
N ILE A 310 -17.35 -1.76 10.57
CA ILE A 310 -17.61 -0.46 9.97
C ILE A 310 -19.03 -0.07 10.33
N ASP A 311 -19.19 1.01 11.09
CA ASP A 311 -20.51 1.61 11.31
C ASP A 311 -20.98 2.37 10.05
N GLU A 312 -22.20 2.90 10.09
CA GLU A 312 -22.78 3.69 8.99
C GLU A 312 -21.97 4.96 8.66
N ASN A 313 -21.04 5.38 9.52
CA ASN A 313 -20.15 6.53 9.36
C ASN A 313 -18.73 6.13 8.95
N GLY A 314 -18.46 4.84 8.81
CA GLY A 314 -17.11 4.34 8.50
C GLY A 314 -16.16 4.37 9.68
N ASP A 315 -16.66 4.23 10.90
CA ASP A 315 -15.85 4.18 12.13
C ASP A 315 -15.17 2.80 12.27
N PHE A 316 -13.86 2.83 12.47
CA PHE A 316 -13.01 1.67 12.72
C PHE A 316 -12.56 1.61 14.20
N SER A 317 -13.43 1.99 15.13
CA SER A 317 -13.11 2.05 16.56
C SER A 317 -12.55 0.74 17.12
N GLU A 318 -12.97 -0.41 16.59
CA GLU A 318 -12.46 -1.72 16.98
C GLU A 318 -10.96 -1.88 16.69
N TYR A 319 -10.46 -1.29 15.61
CA TYR A 319 -9.01 -1.30 15.32
C TYR A 319 -8.22 -0.51 16.36
N SER A 320 -8.77 0.56 16.89
CA SER A 320 -8.15 1.35 17.96
C SER A 320 -7.91 0.50 19.21
N ASP A 321 -8.88 -0.35 19.59
CA ASP A 321 -8.75 -1.23 20.74
C ASP A 321 -7.78 -2.40 20.47
N ILE A 322 -7.79 -2.96 19.27
CA ILE A 322 -6.81 -3.96 18.83
C ILE A 322 -5.39 -3.39 18.92
N LEU A 323 -5.17 -2.17 18.40
CA LEU A 323 -3.87 -1.50 18.45
C LEU A 323 -3.42 -1.20 19.89
N LYS A 324 -4.31 -0.72 20.77
CA LYS A 324 -4.00 -0.50 22.19
C LYS A 324 -3.57 -1.78 22.88
N ASN A 325 -4.27 -2.89 22.62
CA ASN A 325 -3.94 -4.19 23.19
C ASN A 325 -2.61 -4.74 22.65
N PHE A 326 -2.30 -4.48 21.41
CA PHE A 326 -1.03 -4.89 20.79
C PHE A 326 0.17 -4.16 21.38
N LEU A 327 0.03 -2.89 21.77
CA LEU A 327 1.13 -2.08 22.29
C LEU A 327 1.39 -2.30 23.79
N ASN A 328 0.42 -2.81 24.54
CA ASN A 328 0.56 -3.19 25.94
C ASN A 328 1.14 -4.60 26.12
#